data_b298c7f26f6c25155ebb562587f8a249
#
_entry.id   b298c7f26f6c25155ebb562587f8a249
#
_cell.length_a   1.000
_cell.length_b   1.000
_cell.length_c   1.000
_cell.angle_alpha   90.00
_cell.angle_beta   90.00
_cell.angle_gamma   90.00
#
_symmetry.space_group_name_H-M   'P 1'
#
loop_
_entity.id
_entity.type
_entity.pdbx_description
1 polymer ?
#
loop_
_entity_poly.entity_id
_entity_poly.type
_entity_poly.pdbx_seq_one_letter_code
_entity_poly.pdbx_strand_id
1 'polypeptide(L)'
;IEDGQIVFSDGNRLTMKQEMAEKLKKHGTRMTLGIRGEDIKFDPQNLDIYKENKMQAVVDNTEIMGNENNIYFEFGGAVTIARVSKYELCKVGDKVEFVFVPHRMHFFDIDTEEAIEL
;
A
#
# COMPACT_ATOMS: atom_id res chain seq x y z
N ILE A 1 2.24 -10.45 -10.43
CA ILE A 1 2.69 -11.34 -9.34
C ILE A 1 3.85 -12.18 -9.83
N GLU A 2 4.97 -12.10 -9.15
CA GLU A 2 6.17 -12.88 -9.49
C GLU A 2 6.70 -13.55 -8.22
N ASP A 3 6.94 -14.86 -8.28
CA ASP A 3 7.54 -15.64 -7.17
C ASP A 3 6.86 -15.44 -5.81
N GLY A 4 5.52 -15.38 -5.80
CA GLY A 4 4.76 -15.17 -4.58
C GLY A 4 4.78 -13.75 -4.05
N GLN A 5 5.29 -12.80 -4.83
CA GLN A 5 5.34 -11.39 -4.47
C GLN A 5 4.49 -10.55 -5.42
N ILE A 6 3.92 -9.48 -4.87
CA ILE A 6 3.32 -8.42 -5.67
C ILE A 6 4.46 -7.51 -6.12
N VAL A 7 4.57 -7.27 -7.42
CA VAL A 7 5.54 -6.35 -8.00
C VAL A 7 4.79 -5.14 -8.53
N PHE A 8 5.11 -3.97 -8.02
CA PHE A 8 4.49 -2.72 -8.46
C PHE A 8 5.27 -2.14 -9.64
N SER A 9 4.61 -1.27 -10.40
CA SER A 9 5.21 -0.68 -11.61
C SER A 9 6.48 0.14 -11.34
N ASP A 10 6.68 0.61 -10.11
CA ASP A 10 7.88 1.35 -9.70
C ASP A 10 9.01 0.45 -9.17
N GLY A 11 8.82 -0.88 -9.19
CA GLY A 11 9.81 -1.85 -8.73
C GLY A 11 9.68 -2.26 -7.27
N ASN A 12 8.81 -1.63 -6.50
CA ASN A 12 8.55 -2.07 -5.13
C ASN A 12 7.93 -3.46 -5.11
N ARG A 13 8.24 -4.23 -4.08
CA ARG A 13 7.77 -5.60 -3.91
C ARG A 13 7.13 -5.80 -2.55
N LEU A 14 6.10 -6.62 -2.51
CA LEU A 14 5.39 -6.96 -1.28
C LEU A 14 5.17 -8.47 -1.25
N THR A 15 5.63 -9.11 -0.16
CA THR A 15 5.52 -10.55 0.01
C THR A 15 4.10 -10.91 0.45
N MET A 16 3.53 -11.92 -0.19
CA MET A 16 2.21 -12.45 0.14
C MET A 16 2.33 -13.84 0.77
N LYS A 17 1.31 -14.21 1.53
CA LYS A 17 1.15 -15.60 1.94
C LYS A 17 0.96 -16.45 0.68
N GLN A 18 1.55 -17.63 0.67
CA GLN A 18 1.50 -18.55 -0.48
C GLN A 18 0.06 -18.85 -0.91
N GLU A 19 -0.83 -19.08 0.03
CA GLU A 19 -2.23 -19.34 -0.25
C GLU A 19 -2.90 -18.21 -1.03
N MET A 20 -2.65 -16.96 -0.61
CA MET A 20 -3.19 -15.78 -1.28
C MET A 20 -2.58 -15.64 -2.68
N ALA A 21 -1.28 -15.85 -2.82
CA ALA A 21 -0.61 -15.78 -4.11
C ALA A 21 -1.16 -16.79 -5.10
N GLU A 22 -1.44 -18.00 -4.67
CA GLU A 22 -2.03 -19.04 -5.50
C GLU A 22 -3.43 -18.68 -5.97
N LYS A 23 -4.24 -18.09 -5.10
CA LYS A 23 -5.59 -17.63 -5.46
C LYS A 23 -5.54 -16.51 -6.49
N LEU A 24 -4.62 -15.56 -6.32
CA LEU A 24 -4.47 -14.45 -7.25
C LEU A 24 -3.97 -14.91 -8.63
N LYS A 25 -3.06 -15.88 -8.68
CA LYS A 25 -2.55 -16.41 -9.95
C LYS A 25 -3.63 -16.98 -10.86
N LYS A 26 -4.71 -17.49 -10.29
CA LYS A 26 -5.85 -18.01 -11.06
C LYS A 26 -6.53 -16.92 -11.88
N HIS A 27 -6.39 -15.67 -11.50
CA HIS A 27 -6.99 -14.53 -12.18
C HIS A 27 -6.00 -13.82 -13.12
N GLY A 28 -4.79 -14.35 -13.28
CA GLY A 28 -3.76 -13.80 -14.14
C GLY A 28 -2.57 -13.26 -13.33
N THR A 29 -1.63 -12.64 -14.04
CA THR A 29 -0.40 -12.12 -13.42
C THR A 29 -0.45 -10.62 -13.18
N ARG A 30 -1.44 -9.93 -13.73
CA ARG A 30 -1.61 -8.47 -13.59
C ARG A 30 -2.99 -8.18 -13.03
N MET A 31 -3.03 -7.26 -12.07
CA MET A 31 -4.28 -6.84 -11.44
C MET A 31 -4.11 -5.47 -10.81
N THR A 32 -5.22 -4.86 -10.41
CA THR A 32 -5.22 -3.58 -9.72
C THR A 32 -5.35 -3.80 -8.22
N LEU A 33 -4.49 -3.16 -7.47
CA LEU A 33 -4.55 -3.19 -6.01
C LEU A 33 -5.30 -1.95 -5.52
N GLY A 34 -6.30 -2.17 -4.68
CA GLY A 34 -6.98 -1.10 -3.97
C GLY A 34 -6.69 -1.16 -2.48
N ILE A 35 -6.40 -0.01 -1.88
CA ILE A 35 -6.23 0.12 -0.45
C ILE A 35 -6.76 1.48 -0.01
N ARG A 36 -7.42 1.51 1.15
CA ARG A 36 -7.93 2.75 1.72
C ARG A 36 -6.81 3.50 2.42
N GLY A 37 -6.86 4.84 2.42
CA GLY A 37 -5.85 5.67 3.05
C GLY A 37 -5.64 5.36 4.53
N GLU A 38 -6.68 4.99 5.24
CA GLU A 38 -6.63 4.61 6.65
C GLU A 38 -5.91 3.29 6.92
N ASP A 39 -5.74 2.47 5.88
CA ASP A 39 -5.06 1.16 5.96
C ASP A 39 -3.59 1.22 5.53
N ILE A 40 -3.10 2.42 5.26
CA ILE A 40 -1.69 2.71 5.00
C ILE A 40 -1.10 3.26 6.30
N LYS A 41 -0.14 2.55 6.88
CA LYS A 41 0.37 2.85 8.22
C LYS A 41 1.82 3.30 8.20
N PHE A 42 2.13 4.34 8.94
CA PHE A 42 3.48 4.88 9.12
C PHE A 42 3.99 4.71 10.56
N ASP A 43 3.15 4.33 11.49
CA ASP A 43 3.52 4.25 12.91
C ASP A 43 4.49 3.10 13.19
N PRO A 44 5.41 3.27 14.14
CA PRO A 44 6.43 2.26 14.43
C PRO A 44 5.87 0.90 14.80
N GLN A 45 4.71 0.85 15.45
CA GLN A 45 4.08 -0.40 15.86
C GLN A 45 3.68 -1.25 14.65
N ASN A 46 3.01 -0.65 13.66
CA ASN A 46 2.62 -1.35 12.44
C ASN A 46 3.83 -1.68 11.56
N LEU A 47 4.82 -0.80 11.52
CA LEU A 47 6.05 -1.06 10.78
C LEU A 47 6.78 -2.27 11.35
N ASP A 48 6.73 -2.48 12.66
CA ASP A 48 7.35 -3.64 13.30
C ASP A 48 6.55 -4.92 13.04
N ILE A 49 5.20 -4.85 13.18
CA ILE A 49 4.32 -6.00 12.93
C ILE A 49 4.50 -6.53 11.50
N TYR A 50 4.59 -5.64 10.53
CA TYR A 50 4.68 -5.98 9.11
C TYR A 50 6.05 -5.69 8.51
N LYS A 51 7.10 -5.85 9.30
CA LYS A 51 8.47 -5.45 8.93
C LYS A 51 8.99 -6.05 7.63
N GLU A 52 8.47 -7.20 7.22
CA GLU A 52 8.86 -7.84 5.97
C GLU A 52 8.27 -7.15 4.74
N ASN A 53 7.28 -6.29 4.95
CA ASN A 53 6.54 -5.61 3.88
C ASN A 53 6.68 -4.10 3.95
N LYS A 54 7.71 -3.59 4.61
CA LYS A 54 7.99 -2.16 4.66
C LYS A 54 8.38 -1.65 3.28
N MET A 55 7.79 -0.54 2.90
CA MET A 55 8.06 0.14 1.64
C MET A 55 8.44 1.58 1.94
N GLN A 56 9.08 2.24 0.99
CA GLN A 56 9.55 3.62 1.14
C GLN A 56 8.92 4.52 0.12
N ALA A 57 8.70 5.76 0.51
CA ALA A 57 8.20 6.80 -0.37
C ALA A 57 8.75 8.16 0.06
N VAL A 58 8.64 9.12 -0.85
CA VAL A 58 8.96 10.52 -0.57
C VAL A 58 7.66 11.29 -0.50
N VAL A 59 7.46 12.05 0.56
CA VAL A 59 6.25 12.83 0.77
C VAL A 59 6.17 13.98 -0.25
N ASP A 60 5.12 14.00 -1.06
CA ASP A 60 4.88 15.05 -2.05
C ASP A 60 4.12 16.24 -1.47
N ASN A 61 3.17 15.96 -0.57
CA ASN A 61 2.37 16.99 0.04
C ASN A 61 1.77 16.46 1.35
N THR A 62 1.38 17.37 2.22
CA THR A 62 0.69 17.04 3.47
C THR A 62 -0.50 17.98 3.64
N GLU A 63 -1.58 17.44 4.21
CA GLU A 63 -2.79 18.22 4.47
C GLU A 63 -3.22 17.95 5.91
N ILE A 64 -3.22 19.02 6.72
CA ILE A 64 -3.58 18.94 8.13
C ILE A 64 -5.08 19.20 8.25
N MET A 65 -5.82 18.19 8.68
CA MET A 65 -7.28 18.23 8.72
C MET A 65 -7.84 18.47 10.13
N GLY A 66 -6.97 18.71 11.10
CA GLY A 66 -7.37 18.95 12.49
C GLY A 66 -7.38 17.67 13.34
N ASN A 67 -8.17 16.68 12.98
CA ASN A 67 -8.22 15.38 13.69
C ASN A 67 -7.37 14.30 13.05
N GLU A 68 -7.08 14.44 11.77
CA GLU A 68 -6.26 13.51 10.98
C GLU A 68 -5.42 14.31 10.00
N ASN A 69 -4.36 13.70 9.50
CA ASN A 69 -3.53 14.28 8.45
C ASN A 69 -3.57 13.39 7.21
N ASN A 70 -3.63 14.00 6.04
CA ASN A 70 -3.47 13.29 4.77
C ASN A 70 -2.05 13.48 4.28
N ILE A 71 -1.40 12.39 3.93
CA ILE A 71 -0.04 12.38 3.39
C ILE A 71 -0.09 11.88 1.97
N TYR A 72 0.37 12.71 1.03
CA TYR A 72 0.35 12.44 -0.40
C TYR A 72 1.72 12.00 -0.86
N PHE A 73 1.78 10.91 -1.61
CA PHE A 73 3.01 10.41 -2.22
C PHE A 73 2.71 9.59 -3.46
N GLU A 74 3.70 9.42 -4.33
CA GLU A 74 3.57 8.53 -5.47
C GLU A 74 4.00 7.11 -5.08
N PHE A 75 3.20 6.15 -5.46
CA PHE A 75 3.51 4.75 -5.25
C PHE A 75 2.90 3.91 -6.39
N GLY A 76 3.72 3.01 -6.95
CA GLY A 76 3.25 2.17 -8.06
C GLY A 76 2.82 2.97 -9.29
N GLY A 77 3.36 4.18 -9.49
CA GLY A 77 3.00 5.06 -10.58
C GLY A 77 1.71 5.84 -10.39
N ALA A 78 1.13 5.82 -9.19
CA ALA A 78 -0.12 6.50 -8.88
C ALA A 78 0.01 7.40 -7.65
N VAL A 79 -0.74 8.50 -7.64
CA VAL A 79 -0.85 9.35 -6.46
C VAL A 79 -1.61 8.56 -5.38
N THR A 80 -0.98 8.46 -4.22
CA THR A 80 -1.52 7.71 -3.09
C THR A 80 -1.70 8.65 -1.91
N ILE A 81 -2.80 8.49 -1.19
CA ILE A 81 -3.14 9.33 -0.05
C ILE A 81 -3.28 8.43 1.18
N ALA A 82 -2.37 8.61 2.14
CA ALA A 82 -2.49 7.95 3.44
C ALA A 82 -3.19 8.87 4.42
N ARG A 83 -4.10 8.31 5.19
CA ARG A 83 -4.80 9.01 6.25
C ARG A 83 -4.25 8.54 7.58
N VAL A 84 -3.58 9.43 8.29
CA VAL A 84 -2.86 9.09 9.51
C VAL A 84 -3.32 9.94 10.69
N SER A 85 -2.90 9.55 11.89
CA SER A 85 -3.17 10.30 13.11
C SER A 85 -2.63 11.72 13.01
N LYS A 86 -3.28 12.66 13.68
CA LYS A 86 -2.82 14.06 13.77
C LYS A 86 -1.42 14.19 14.36
N TYR A 87 -0.92 13.17 15.02
CA TYR A 87 0.42 13.16 15.61
C TYR A 87 1.50 12.67 14.65
N GLU A 88 1.11 12.14 13.50
CA GLU A 88 2.05 11.72 12.46
C GLU A 88 2.39 12.93 11.58
N LEU A 89 3.51 13.59 11.91
CA LEU A 89 3.92 14.79 11.22
C LEU A 89 5.01 14.47 10.20
N CYS A 90 4.68 14.67 8.92
CA CYS A 90 5.61 14.52 7.82
C CYS A 90 5.70 15.85 7.06
N LYS A 91 6.86 16.10 6.48
CA LYS A 91 7.10 17.28 5.65
C LYS A 91 7.32 16.88 4.21
N VAL A 92 7.00 17.76 3.29
CA VAL A 92 7.30 17.58 1.87
C VAL A 92 8.78 17.29 1.70
N GLY A 93 9.10 16.23 0.96
CA GLY A 93 10.47 15.79 0.73
C GLY A 93 10.98 14.78 1.72
N ASP A 94 10.27 14.51 2.81
CA ASP A 94 10.67 13.49 3.78
C ASP A 94 10.61 12.10 3.15
N LYS A 95 11.61 11.27 3.45
CA LYS A 95 11.57 9.85 3.13
C LYS A 95 10.89 9.15 4.28
N VAL A 96 9.82 8.43 3.98
CA VAL A 96 9.04 7.72 4.99
C VAL A 96 8.97 6.24 4.68
N GLU A 97 8.88 5.42 5.72
CA GLU A 97 8.56 4.01 5.59
C GLU A 97 7.09 3.82 5.89
N PHE A 98 6.46 2.91 5.16
CA PHE A 98 5.05 2.61 5.37
C PHE A 98 4.76 1.15 5.07
N VAL A 99 3.61 0.69 5.54
CA VAL A 99 3.09 -0.64 5.23
C VAL A 99 1.62 -0.52 4.87
N PHE A 100 1.17 -1.41 3.98
CA PHE A 100 -0.25 -1.65 3.77
C PHE A 100 -0.68 -2.75 4.74
N VAL A 101 -1.83 -2.56 5.39
CA VAL A 101 -2.38 -3.62 6.24
C VAL A 101 -2.82 -4.77 5.34
N PRO A 102 -2.21 -5.97 5.41
CA PRO A 102 -2.39 -7.00 4.37
C PRO A 102 -3.84 -7.45 4.18
N HIS A 103 -4.60 -7.61 5.24
CA HIS A 103 -5.99 -8.07 5.14
C HIS A 103 -6.97 -6.97 4.68
N ARG A 104 -6.48 -5.75 4.48
CA ARG A 104 -7.25 -4.62 3.96
C ARG A 104 -6.96 -4.32 2.50
N MET A 105 -6.06 -5.07 1.89
CA MET A 105 -5.79 -4.94 0.46
C MET A 105 -6.91 -5.60 -0.34
N HIS A 106 -7.32 -4.94 -1.40
CA HIS A 106 -8.34 -5.44 -2.33
C HIS A 106 -7.73 -5.54 -3.72
N PHE A 107 -8.06 -6.59 -4.42
CA PHE A 107 -7.54 -6.84 -5.76
C PHE A 107 -8.67 -6.84 -6.77
N PHE A 108 -8.41 -6.26 -7.93
CA PHE A 108 -9.40 -6.14 -9.00
C PHE A 108 -8.80 -6.67 -10.30
N ASP A 109 -9.64 -7.34 -11.09
CA ASP A 109 -9.25 -7.78 -12.42
C ASP A 109 -8.90 -6.56 -13.27
N ILE A 110 -7.78 -6.62 -13.98
CA ILE A 110 -7.28 -5.45 -14.72
C ILE A 110 -8.16 -5.11 -15.93
N ASP A 111 -8.86 -6.09 -16.48
CA ASP A 111 -9.70 -5.89 -17.66
C ASP A 111 -11.15 -5.59 -17.31
N THR A 112 -11.74 -6.35 -16.37
CA THR A 112 -13.15 -6.20 -16.01
C THR A 112 -13.40 -5.24 -14.87
N GLU A 113 -12.35 -4.90 -14.10
CA GLU A 113 -12.43 -4.09 -12.89
C GLU A 113 -13.28 -4.72 -11.77
N GLU A 114 -13.65 -6.00 -11.92
CA GLU A 114 -14.37 -6.72 -10.88
C GLU A 114 -13.46 -7.14 -9.74
N ALA A 115 -13.99 -7.10 -8.51
CA ALA A 115 -13.25 -7.49 -7.32
C ALA A 115 -12.94 -8.98 -7.36
N ILE A 116 -11.69 -9.30 -6.99
CA ILE A 116 -11.23 -10.69 -6.86
C ILE A 116 -11.40 -11.09 -5.39
N GLU A 117 -12.21 -12.08 -5.14
CA GLU A 117 -12.41 -12.60 -3.78
C GLU A 117 -11.32 -13.60 -3.43
N LEU A 118 -10.76 -13.43 -2.25
CA LEU A 118 -9.66 -14.26 -1.74
C LEU A 118 -10.12 -15.21 -0.63
#